data_10f723d6ffd28966321bd04ab8affde1
#
_entry.id   10f723d6ffd28966321bd04ab8affde1
#
_cell.length_a   1.000
_cell.length_b   1.000
_cell.length_c   1.000
_cell.angle_alpha   90.00
_cell.angle_beta   90.00
_cell.angle_gamma   90.00
#
_symmetry.space_group_name_H-M   'P 1'
#
loop_
_entity.id
_entity.type
_entity.pdbx_description
1 polymer ?
#
loop_
_entity_poly.entity_id
_entity_poly.type
_entity_poly.pdbx_seq_one_letter_code
_entity_poly.pdbx_strand_id
1 'polypeptide(L)'
;MLMWGLTGPIFGTIADKYGGHKAISIAFLFYIAGIYFLFSGPNTGIYFQISLGVLIGIGCGGTAISIPMAVVGKHFPLSNRTIAMSFVTAVGSFGYFLSPIFTNYSLQNHGWVQTLIYFMFFLIVGLAISYFVRSPSLNQSTETTNKQNSLSALKEAFKTKSYVLLIAGFFVCGFHITLVGTHVPKYVIDRGLEDWTAAMILSLIGLFNIFGSLISGYLSTKISKKIILSVIYLLRGVSICLFIFTPPSTISSIIFGASFGFLWLSTVPATSGIVAHIFGTKFLGLLYGLVFLSHQIGSFFGAYLGGLFYDLYGSYDYAWYLAIALSIFAGLIHLPIIEKPVLRLKEEPVLRLKTE
;
A
#
# COMPACT_ATOMS: atom_id res chain seq x y z
N MET A 1 10.48 2.98 5.30
CA MET A 1 9.98 1.89 4.44
C MET A 1 10.24 0.50 5.04
N LEU A 2 11.50 0.11 5.36
CA LEU A 2 11.80 -1.24 5.85
C LEU A 2 11.09 -1.59 7.16
N MET A 3 11.13 -0.71 8.18
CA MET A 3 10.41 -0.96 9.45
C MET A 3 8.90 -1.06 9.26
N TRP A 4 8.33 -0.25 8.39
CA TRP A 4 6.92 -0.37 7.98
C TRP A 4 6.61 -1.75 7.40
N GLY A 5 7.45 -2.25 6.48
CA GLY A 5 7.29 -3.58 5.90
C GLY A 5 7.43 -4.71 6.91
N LEU A 6 8.49 -4.68 7.72
CA LEU A 6 8.79 -5.72 8.72
C LEU A 6 7.71 -5.85 9.79
N THR A 7 7.10 -4.74 10.20
CA THR A 7 6.09 -4.75 11.26
C THR A 7 4.67 -5.04 10.75
N GLY A 8 4.41 -4.89 9.44
CA GLY A 8 3.12 -5.22 8.82
C GLY A 8 2.62 -6.64 9.13
N PRO A 9 3.38 -7.71 8.89
CA PRO A 9 2.99 -9.09 9.24
C PRO A 9 2.78 -9.31 10.74
N ILE A 10 3.56 -8.60 11.58
CA ILE A 10 3.43 -8.66 13.05
C ILE A 10 2.07 -8.09 13.47
N PHE A 11 1.76 -6.87 13.03
CA PHE A 11 0.46 -6.26 13.29
C PHE A 11 -0.69 -7.03 12.62
N GLY A 12 -0.44 -7.63 11.45
CA GLY A 12 -1.37 -8.53 10.79
C GLY A 12 -1.73 -9.72 11.69
N THR A 13 -0.72 -10.35 12.31
CA THR A 13 -0.93 -11.46 13.25
C THR A 13 -1.69 -11.00 14.50
N ILE A 14 -1.36 -9.81 15.04
CA ILE A 14 -2.08 -9.23 16.18
C ILE A 14 -3.54 -8.97 15.81
N ALA A 15 -3.79 -8.38 14.63
CA ALA A 15 -5.14 -8.13 14.13
C ALA A 15 -5.94 -9.40 13.91
N ASP A 16 -5.32 -10.44 13.37
CA ASP A 16 -5.97 -11.74 13.15
C ASP A 16 -6.33 -12.43 14.46
N LYS A 17 -5.45 -12.37 15.47
CA LYS A 17 -5.62 -13.07 16.75
C LYS A 17 -6.44 -12.29 17.77
N TYR A 18 -6.22 -10.98 17.88
CA TYR A 18 -6.76 -10.15 18.97
C TYR A 18 -7.76 -9.09 18.51
N GLY A 19 -7.96 -8.97 17.18
CA GLY A 19 -8.84 -7.98 16.57
C GLY A 19 -8.11 -6.73 16.04
N GLY A 20 -8.64 -6.16 14.97
CA GLY A 20 -8.02 -5.03 14.25
C GLY A 20 -7.84 -3.79 15.11
N HIS A 21 -8.80 -3.49 16.00
CA HIS A 21 -8.73 -2.31 16.88
C HIS A 21 -7.46 -2.30 17.73
N LYS A 22 -7.06 -3.45 18.33
CA LYS A 22 -5.85 -3.53 19.17
C LYS A 22 -4.58 -3.29 18.36
N ALA A 23 -4.48 -3.93 17.18
CA ALA A 23 -3.34 -3.73 16.29
C ALA A 23 -3.19 -2.27 15.87
N ILE A 24 -4.28 -1.65 15.42
CA ILE A 24 -4.30 -0.26 14.96
C ILE A 24 -4.00 0.70 16.11
N SER A 25 -4.61 0.50 17.31
CA SER A 25 -4.36 1.37 18.46
C SER A 25 -2.89 1.33 18.93
N ILE A 26 -2.28 0.14 19.02
CA ILE A 26 -0.85 0.01 19.36
C ILE A 26 0.01 0.73 18.32
N ALA A 27 -0.30 0.58 17.05
CA ALA A 27 0.44 1.22 15.98
C ALA A 27 0.34 2.75 16.02
N PHE A 28 -0.85 3.30 16.32
CA PHE A 28 -1.02 4.76 16.53
C PHE A 28 -0.16 5.28 17.68
N LEU A 29 -0.01 4.53 18.79
CA LEU A 29 0.86 4.93 19.89
C LEU A 29 2.32 5.06 19.45
N PHE A 30 2.84 4.10 18.67
CA PHE A 30 4.19 4.21 18.10
C PHE A 30 4.32 5.40 17.15
N TYR A 31 3.30 5.64 16.33
CA TYR A 31 3.31 6.76 15.38
C TYR A 31 3.31 8.11 16.12
N ILE A 32 2.43 8.29 17.11
CA ILE A 32 2.36 9.50 17.94
C ILE A 32 3.68 9.72 18.68
N ALA A 33 4.24 8.66 19.29
CA ALA A 33 5.54 8.74 19.94
C ALA A 33 6.63 9.18 18.97
N GLY A 34 6.67 8.61 17.74
CA GLY A 34 7.63 8.98 16.71
C GLY A 34 7.53 10.44 16.31
N ILE A 35 6.31 10.96 16.06
CA ILE A 35 6.10 12.38 15.74
C ILE A 35 6.51 13.26 16.94
N TYR A 36 6.13 12.89 18.17
CA TYR A 36 6.51 13.64 19.37
C TYR A 36 8.04 13.74 19.51
N PHE A 37 8.73 12.61 19.43
CA PHE A 37 10.20 12.60 19.51
C PHE A 37 10.85 13.37 18.36
N LEU A 38 10.25 13.40 17.19
CA LEU A 38 10.81 14.09 16.02
C LEU A 38 10.99 15.60 16.26
N PHE A 39 10.05 16.26 16.94
CA PHE A 39 10.14 17.71 17.19
C PHE A 39 10.62 18.08 18.60
N SER A 40 10.53 17.17 19.58
CA SER A 40 10.93 17.44 20.98
C SER A 40 12.37 17.03 21.29
N GLY A 41 12.97 16.19 20.45
CA GLY A 41 14.27 15.63 20.73
C GLY A 41 15.46 16.44 20.22
N PRO A 42 16.70 16.03 20.58
CA PRO A 42 17.90 16.68 20.11
C PRO A 42 18.05 16.56 18.61
N ASN A 43 18.52 17.61 17.96
CA ASN A 43 18.73 17.65 16.51
C ASN A 43 19.97 16.86 16.08
N THR A 44 19.94 15.54 16.28
CA THR A 44 21.02 14.62 15.90
C THR A 44 20.51 13.59 14.90
N GLY A 45 21.38 13.18 13.96
CA GLY A 45 21.02 12.23 12.90
C GLY A 45 20.49 10.90 13.44
N ILE A 46 21.06 10.37 14.54
CA ILE A 46 20.60 9.10 15.14
C ILE A 46 19.21 9.24 15.74
N TYR A 47 18.92 10.37 16.38
CA TYR A 47 17.62 10.62 16.97
C TYR A 47 16.53 10.75 15.90
N PHE A 48 16.86 11.41 14.80
CA PHE A 48 16.00 11.53 13.63
C PHE A 48 15.70 10.15 13.01
N GLN A 49 16.72 9.29 12.89
CA GLN A 49 16.54 7.93 12.38
C GLN A 49 15.66 7.07 13.30
N ILE A 50 15.81 7.17 14.62
CA ILE A 50 14.98 6.44 15.57
C ILE A 50 13.53 6.94 15.49
N SER A 51 13.31 8.25 15.48
CA SER A 51 11.96 8.84 15.45
C SER A 51 11.25 8.52 14.12
N LEU A 52 11.84 8.92 13.01
CA LEU A 52 11.24 8.78 11.68
C LEU A 52 11.37 7.36 11.14
N GLY A 53 12.56 6.76 11.26
CA GLY A 53 12.86 5.45 10.67
C GLY A 53 12.26 4.30 11.45
N VAL A 54 12.34 4.32 12.78
CA VAL A 54 11.89 3.19 13.62
C VAL A 54 10.48 3.42 14.14
N LEU A 55 10.23 4.45 14.94
CA LEU A 55 8.93 4.62 15.61
C LEU A 55 7.79 4.90 14.63
N ILE A 56 7.96 5.86 13.73
CA ILE A 56 6.97 6.14 12.69
C ILE A 56 6.85 4.94 11.74
N GLY A 57 7.96 4.29 11.38
CA GLY A 57 7.94 3.09 10.56
C GLY A 57 7.13 1.95 11.19
N ILE A 58 7.28 1.69 12.49
CA ILE A 58 6.46 0.72 13.24
C ILE A 58 4.99 1.15 13.23
N GLY A 59 4.71 2.42 13.53
CA GLY A 59 3.36 2.97 13.50
C GLY A 59 2.68 2.79 12.14
N CYS A 60 3.37 3.08 11.06
CA CYS A 60 2.87 2.84 9.70
C CYS A 60 2.56 1.35 9.45
N GLY A 61 3.33 0.40 10.03
CA GLY A 61 3.11 -1.02 9.84
C GLY A 61 1.73 -1.51 10.30
N GLY A 62 1.15 -0.90 11.32
CA GLY A 62 -0.16 -1.30 11.84
C GLY A 62 -1.32 -0.37 11.45
N THR A 63 -1.02 0.88 11.04
CA THR A 63 -2.05 1.84 10.58
C THR A 63 -2.25 1.82 9.07
N ALA A 64 -1.28 1.27 8.33
CA ALA A 64 -1.32 1.23 6.89
C ALA A 64 -2.37 0.26 6.34
N ILE A 65 -2.50 0.31 5.04
CA ILE A 65 -3.52 -0.33 4.21
C ILE A 65 -3.75 -1.82 4.50
N SER A 66 -2.71 -2.57 4.92
CA SER A 66 -2.79 -4.03 5.10
C SER A 66 -3.77 -4.44 6.21
N ILE A 67 -3.76 -3.73 7.34
CA ILE A 67 -4.63 -4.06 8.48
C ILE A 67 -6.08 -3.65 8.24
N PRO A 68 -6.39 -2.40 7.82
CA PRO A 68 -7.74 -2.04 7.39
C PRO A 68 -8.32 -2.98 6.32
N MET A 69 -7.50 -3.39 5.34
CA MET A 69 -7.91 -4.37 4.32
C MET A 69 -8.31 -5.72 4.93
N ALA A 70 -7.50 -6.24 5.88
CA ALA A 70 -7.80 -7.49 6.56
C ALA A 70 -9.08 -7.38 7.40
N VAL A 71 -9.28 -6.26 8.09
CA VAL A 71 -10.49 -5.99 8.89
C VAL A 71 -11.73 -5.96 7.99
N VAL A 72 -11.71 -5.15 6.94
CA VAL A 72 -12.82 -5.03 5.99
C VAL A 72 -13.08 -6.36 5.28
N GLY A 73 -12.01 -7.05 4.87
CA GLY A 73 -12.12 -8.36 4.20
C GLY A 73 -12.81 -9.44 5.03
N LYS A 74 -12.81 -9.33 6.37
CA LYS A 74 -13.51 -10.26 7.27
C LYS A 74 -15.00 -9.95 7.43
N HIS A 75 -15.41 -8.69 7.21
CA HIS A 75 -16.79 -8.26 7.41
C HIS A 75 -17.68 -8.43 6.17
N PHE A 76 -17.09 -8.49 4.99
CA PHE A 76 -17.85 -8.52 3.75
C PHE A 76 -17.86 -9.90 3.10
N PRO A 77 -19.00 -10.34 2.50
CA PRO A 77 -19.11 -11.59 1.78
C PRO A 77 -18.20 -11.60 0.55
N LEU A 78 -17.87 -12.80 0.05
CA LEU A 78 -16.93 -12.99 -1.06
C LEU A 78 -17.29 -12.18 -2.30
N SER A 79 -18.59 -12.04 -2.60
CA SER A 79 -19.10 -11.29 -3.76
C SER A 79 -18.71 -9.81 -3.75
N ASN A 80 -18.73 -9.15 -2.58
CA ASN A 80 -18.53 -7.71 -2.45
C ASN A 80 -17.23 -7.33 -1.75
N ARG A 81 -16.45 -8.34 -1.29
CA ARG A 81 -15.24 -8.15 -0.49
C ARG A 81 -14.22 -7.24 -1.15
N THR A 82 -13.91 -7.48 -2.42
CA THR A 82 -12.90 -6.70 -3.14
C THR A 82 -13.34 -5.27 -3.37
N ILE A 83 -14.64 -5.04 -3.60
CA ILE A 83 -15.20 -3.68 -3.66
C ILE A 83 -15.05 -2.98 -2.30
N ALA A 84 -15.43 -3.64 -1.21
CA ALA A 84 -15.28 -3.07 0.13
C ALA A 84 -13.82 -2.72 0.45
N MET A 85 -12.87 -3.59 0.07
CA MET A 85 -11.44 -3.32 0.22
C MET A 85 -10.97 -2.14 -0.65
N SER A 86 -11.57 -1.91 -1.82
CA SER A 86 -11.22 -0.77 -2.67
C SER A 86 -11.61 0.59 -2.05
N PHE A 87 -12.66 0.65 -1.25
CA PHE A 87 -12.99 1.85 -0.48
C PHE A 87 -11.91 2.21 0.54
N VAL A 88 -11.26 1.21 1.17
CA VAL A 88 -10.11 1.48 2.06
C VAL A 88 -9.00 2.20 1.31
N THR A 89 -8.69 1.74 0.10
CA THR A 89 -7.66 2.37 -0.74
C THR A 89 -8.10 3.78 -1.18
N ALA A 90 -9.35 3.95 -1.59
CA ALA A 90 -9.88 5.24 -2.03
C ALA A 90 -9.85 6.31 -0.93
N VAL A 91 -10.23 5.95 0.31
CA VAL A 91 -10.18 6.85 1.47
C VAL A 91 -8.73 7.21 1.80
N GLY A 92 -7.80 6.23 1.75
CA GLY A 92 -6.38 6.51 1.90
C GLY A 92 -5.84 7.47 0.83
N SER A 93 -6.32 7.33 -0.41
CA SER A 93 -5.95 8.21 -1.54
C SER A 93 -6.48 9.63 -1.38
N PHE A 94 -7.67 9.79 -0.80
CA PHE A 94 -8.19 11.10 -0.45
C PHE A 94 -7.29 11.82 0.56
N GLY A 95 -6.78 11.08 1.57
CA GLY A 95 -5.77 11.60 2.48
C GLY A 95 -4.48 11.98 1.74
N TYR A 96 -4.02 11.15 0.79
CA TYR A 96 -2.83 11.45 -0.03
C TYR A 96 -3.03 12.67 -0.92
N PHE A 97 -4.23 12.93 -1.42
CA PHE A 97 -4.57 14.14 -2.17
C PHE A 97 -4.55 15.40 -1.29
N LEU A 98 -5.13 15.34 -0.09
CA LEU A 98 -5.23 16.50 0.80
C LEU A 98 -3.93 16.84 1.52
N SER A 99 -3.12 15.82 1.88
CA SER A 99 -1.96 16.02 2.75
C SER A 99 -0.90 16.96 2.18
N PRO A 100 -0.53 16.94 0.87
CA PRO A 100 0.43 17.90 0.32
C PRO A 100 -0.07 19.35 0.37
N ILE A 101 -1.37 19.56 0.11
CA ILE A 101 -2.01 20.88 0.14
C ILE A 101 -1.96 21.43 1.58
N PHE A 102 -2.41 20.63 2.54
CA PHE A 102 -2.37 21.00 3.96
C PHE A 102 -0.95 21.24 4.45
N THR A 103 -0.01 20.34 4.11
CA THR A 103 1.38 20.42 4.54
C THR A 103 2.04 21.67 4.02
N ASN A 104 1.89 21.97 2.73
CA ASN A 104 2.47 23.18 2.13
C ASN A 104 1.92 24.45 2.79
N TYR A 105 0.60 24.56 2.94
CA TYR A 105 -0.02 25.69 3.63
C TYR A 105 0.49 25.83 5.08
N SER A 106 0.56 24.76 5.82
CA SER A 106 0.98 24.76 7.21
C SER A 106 2.47 25.10 7.38
N LEU A 107 3.34 24.55 6.50
CA LEU A 107 4.76 24.85 6.52
C LEU A 107 5.05 26.32 6.25
N GLN A 108 4.36 26.92 5.28
CA GLN A 108 4.54 28.33 4.92
C GLN A 108 4.05 29.29 5.99
N ASN A 109 2.94 28.95 6.69
CA ASN A 109 2.31 29.88 7.64
C ASN A 109 2.68 29.62 9.10
N HIS A 110 3.03 28.38 9.48
CA HIS A 110 3.22 27.99 10.89
C HIS A 110 4.56 27.29 11.15
N GLY A 111 5.32 26.95 10.10
CA GLY A 111 6.60 26.25 10.23
C GLY A 111 6.46 24.75 10.51
N TRP A 112 7.59 24.04 10.52
CA TRP A 112 7.61 22.58 10.52
C TRP A 112 7.18 21.95 11.86
N VAL A 113 7.53 22.56 12.99
CA VAL A 113 7.15 22.04 14.32
C VAL A 113 5.64 22.06 14.50
N GLN A 114 5.01 23.20 14.18
CA GLN A 114 3.55 23.33 14.31
C GLN A 114 2.82 22.39 13.34
N THR A 115 3.38 22.16 12.14
CA THR A 115 2.84 21.20 11.19
C THR A 115 2.86 19.77 11.75
N LEU A 116 3.95 19.36 12.42
CA LEU A 116 4.02 18.06 13.11
C LEU A 116 3.02 17.94 14.26
N ILE A 117 2.79 19.02 15.01
CA ILE A 117 1.77 19.05 16.08
C ILE A 117 0.37 18.83 15.48
N TYR A 118 0.05 19.45 14.35
CA TYR A 118 -1.22 19.20 13.66
C TYR A 118 -1.35 17.75 13.20
N PHE A 119 -0.31 17.14 12.63
CA PHE A 119 -0.32 15.72 12.31
C PHE A 119 -0.49 14.83 13.53
N MET A 120 0.17 15.16 14.65
CA MET A 120 -0.01 14.45 15.91
C MET A 120 -1.46 14.51 16.40
N PHE A 121 -2.13 15.66 16.27
CA PHE A 121 -3.55 15.80 16.60
C PHE A 121 -4.41 14.86 15.74
N PHE A 122 -4.20 14.79 14.40
CA PHE A 122 -4.92 13.85 13.55
C PHE A 122 -4.68 12.39 13.94
N LEU A 123 -3.45 12.04 14.37
CA LEU A 123 -3.15 10.69 14.85
C LEU A 123 -3.87 10.37 16.17
N ILE A 124 -4.00 11.32 17.08
CA ILE A 124 -4.76 11.17 18.34
C ILE A 124 -6.24 10.95 18.04
N VAL A 125 -6.81 11.72 17.11
CA VAL A 125 -8.18 11.50 16.64
C VAL A 125 -8.33 10.11 15.99
N GLY A 126 -7.37 9.71 15.16
CA GLY A 126 -7.33 8.37 14.57
C GLY A 126 -7.26 7.25 15.62
N LEU A 127 -6.46 7.44 16.67
CA LEU A 127 -6.39 6.52 17.83
C LEU A 127 -7.75 6.38 18.51
N ALA A 128 -8.44 7.50 18.78
CA ALA A 128 -9.77 7.49 19.38
C ALA A 128 -10.80 6.75 18.49
N ILE A 129 -10.77 7.01 17.19
CA ILE A 129 -11.64 6.33 16.21
C ILE A 129 -11.32 4.84 16.12
N SER A 130 -10.05 4.45 16.23
CA SER A 130 -9.62 3.04 16.12
C SER A 130 -10.27 2.13 17.16
N TYR A 131 -10.65 2.68 18.31
CA TYR A 131 -11.38 1.94 19.36
C TYR A 131 -12.74 1.40 18.88
N PHE A 132 -13.38 2.08 17.93
CA PHE A 132 -14.66 1.66 17.35
C PHE A 132 -14.50 0.66 16.20
N VAL A 133 -13.28 0.42 15.69
CA VAL A 133 -13.00 -0.52 14.60
C VAL A 133 -12.94 -1.94 15.15
N ARG A 134 -14.10 -2.51 15.49
CA ARG A 134 -14.19 -3.89 15.97
C ARG A 134 -14.16 -4.86 14.80
N SER A 135 -13.30 -5.87 14.85
CA SER A 135 -13.30 -7.00 13.92
C SER A 135 -13.39 -8.31 14.68
N PRO A 136 -14.03 -9.36 14.12
CA PRO A 136 -14.01 -10.69 14.70
C PRO A 136 -12.56 -11.14 14.91
N SER A 137 -12.22 -11.55 16.14
CA SER A 137 -10.95 -12.20 16.43
C SER A 137 -11.06 -13.71 16.19
N LEU A 138 -9.93 -14.40 16.04
CA LEU A 138 -9.90 -15.86 15.93
C LEU A 138 -10.59 -16.58 17.11
N ASN A 139 -10.64 -15.92 18.28
CA ASN A 139 -11.27 -16.46 19.48
C ASN A 139 -12.81 -16.35 19.45
N GLN A 140 -13.39 -15.61 18.51
CA GLN A 140 -14.85 -15.43 18.36
C GLN A 140 -15.45 -16.20 17.19
N SER A 141 -14.62 -16.79 16.32
CA SER A 141 -15.11 -17.68 15.28
C SER A 141 -15.44 -19.03 15.92
N THR A 142 -16.73 -19.30 16.09
CA THR A 142 -17.30 -20.61 16.44
C THR A 142 -16.59 -21.71 15.66
N GLU A 143 -16.08 -22.66 16.42
CA GLU A 143 -15.68 -24.03 16.06
C GLU A 143 -15.77 -24.42 14.58
N THR A 144 -14.75 -24.06 13.82
CA THR A 144 -14.40 -24.87 12.66
C THR A 144 -13.26 -25.78 13.10
N THR A 145 -13.44 -27.07 12.88
CA THR A 145 -12.58 -28.22 13.23
C THR A 145 -11.14 -28.10 12.70
N ASN A 146 -10.76 -26.98 12.12
CA ASN A 146 -9.48 -26.78 11.45
C ASN A 146 -8.45 -26.17 12.40
N LYS A 147 -7.58 -27.01 12.99
CA LYS A 147 -6.48 -26.66 13.90
C LYS A 147 -5.32 -25.89 13.24
N GLN A 148 -5.56 -25.20 12.11
CA GLN A 148 -4.50 -24.43 11.44
C GLN A 148 -4.03 -23.26 12.31
N ASN A 149 -2.71 -23.18 12.54
CA ASN A 149 -2.05 -22.06 13.20
C ASN A 149 -1.36 -21.16 12.17
N SER A 150 -0.86 -19.99 12.60
CA SER A 150 -0.20 -19.02 11.74
C SER A 150 0.99 -19.60 10.97
N LEU A 151 1.77 -20.49 11.60
CA LEU A 151 2.95 -21.09 10.97
C LEU A 151 2.55 -22.09 9.86
N SER A 152 1.50 -22.85 10.07
CA SER A 152 1.00 -23.77 9.03
C SER A 152 0.38 -23.00 7.85
N ALA A 153 -0.31 -21.87 8.12
CA ALA A 153 -0.82 -20.99 7.08
C ALA A 153 0.32 -20.39 6.23
N LEU A 154 1.40 -19.98 6.88
CA LEU A 154 2.62 -19.49 6.19
C LEU A 154 3.24 -20.58 5.31
N LYS A 155 3.43 -21.79 5.85
CA LYS A 155 4.02 -22.91 5.08
C LYS A 155 3.16 -23.27 3.87
N GLU A 156 1.83 -23.26 4.00
CA GLU A 156 0.89 -23.48 2.90
C GLU A 156 0.99 -22.39 1.85
N ALA A 157 1.05 -21.12 2.27
CA ALA A 157 1.13 -19.99 1.38
C ALA A 157 2.43 -20.01 0.55
N PHE A 158 3.59 -20.21 1.17
CA PHE A 158 4.87 -20.26 0.45
C PHE A 158 5.04 -21.51 -0.44
N LYS A 159 4.31 -22.60 -0.18
CA LYS A 159 4.24 -23.74 -1.10
C LYS A 159 3.35 -23.45 -2.31
N THR A 160 2.50 -22.43 -2.24
CA THR A 160 1.57 -22.07 -3.31
C THR A 160 2.26 -21.13 -4.30
N LYS A 161 2.56 -21.63 -5.52
CA LYS A 161 3.24 -20.86 -6.58
C LYS A 161 2.59 -19.51 -6.84
N SER A 162 1.25 -19.45 -6.87
CA SER A 162 0.49 -18.21 -7.07
C SER A 162 0.79 -17.14 -6.02
N TYR A 163 1.05 -17.54 -4.77
CA TYR A 163 1.39 -16.59 -3.71
C TYR A 163 2.80 -16.00 -3.88
N VAL A 164 3.76 -16.84 -4.25
CA VAL A 164 5.15 -16.40 -4.51
C VAL A 164 5.20 -15.44 -5.70
N LEU A 165 4.48 -15.75 -6.77
CA LEU A 165 4.37 -14.88 -7.95
C LEU A 165 3.71 -13.53 -7.59
N LEU A 166 2.68 -13.56 -6.74
CA LEU A 166 2.00 -12.35 -6.26
C LEU A 166 2.94 -11.46 -5.42
N ILE A 167 3.74 -12.06 -4.52
CA ILE A 167 4.77 -11.37 -3.75
C ILE A 167 5.78 -10.70 -4.68
N ALA A 168 6.31 -11.43 -5.66
CA ALA A 168 7.30 -10.90 -6.60
C ALA A 168 6.73 -9.76 -7.46
N GLY A 169 5.48 -9.88 -7.92
CA GLY A 169 4.83 -8.82 -8.68
C GLY A 169 4.52 -7.58 -7.83
N PHE A 170 4.13 -7.76 -6.58
CA PHE A 170 3.79 -6.64 -5.70
C PHE A 170 5.02 -5.86 -5.20
N PHE A 171 6.22 -6.46 -5.21
CA PHE A 171 7.50 -5.76 -5.08
C PHE A 171 7.60 -4.60 -6.07
N VAL A 172 7.23 -4.85 -7.34
CA VAL A 172 7.31 -3.83 -8.40
C VAL A 172 6.34 -2.67 -8.13
N CYS A 173 5.19 -2.94 -7.52
CA CYS A 173 4.27 -1.87 -7.10
C CYS A 173 4.99 -0.88 -6.17
N GLY A 174 5.63 -1.38 -5.12
CA GLY A 174 6.37 -0.56 -4.17
C GLY A 174 7.50 0.22 -4.82
N PHE A 175 8.27 -0.43 -5.69
CA PHE A 175 9.33 0.21 -6.45
C PHE A 175 8.83 1.44 -7.23
N HIS A 176 7.78 1.26 -8.03
CA HIS A 176 7.20 2.32 -8.85
C HIS A 176 6.66 3.48 -8.02
N ILE A 177 5.88 3.16 -6.98
CA ILE A 177 5.24 4.16 -6.13
C ILE A 177 6.30 5.05 -5.48
N THR A 178 7.34 4.45 -4.92
CA THR A 178 8.34 5.23 -4.20
C THR A 178 9.31 5.94 -5.15
N LEU A 179 9.68 5.32 -6.27
CA LEU A 179 10.46 6.00 -7.30
C LEU A 179 9.76 7.27 -7.78
N VAL A 180 8.49 7.16 -8.17
CA VAL A 180 7.70 8.30 -8.67
C VAL A 180 7.45 9.32 -7.55
N GLY A 181 6.98 8.89 -6.37
CA GLY A 181 6.68 9.80 -5.28
C GLY A 181 7.87 10.58 -4.74
N THR A 182 9.08 10.00 -4.81
CA THR A 182 10.30 10.62 -4.31
C THR A 182 11.02 11.46 -5.36
N HIS A 183 11.11 10.96 -6.60
CA HIS A 183 12.03 11.52 -7.58
C HIS A 183 11.36 12.33 -8.70
N VAL A 184 10.04 12.17 -8.96
CA VAL A 184 9.34 13.01 -9.95
C VAL A 184 9.43 14.49 -9.65
N PRO A 185 9.31 14.97 -8.39
CA PRO A 185 9.44 16.39 -8.10
C PRO A 185 10.77 16.96 -8.62
N LYS A 186 11.89 16.34 -8.26
CA LYS A 186 13.21 16.77 -8.72
C LYS A 186 13.38 16.59 -10.23
N TYR A 187 12.90 15.48 -10.78
CA TYR A 187 13.01 15.19 -12.22
C TYR A 187 12.35 16.25 -13.10
N VAL A 188 11.17 16.76 -12.74
CA VAL A 188 10.48 17.78 -13.53
C VAL A 188 11.14 19.15 -13.40
N ILE A 189 11.66 19.49 -12.22
CA ILE A 189 12.42 20.73 -11.98
C ILE A 189 13.73 20.71 -12.80
N ASP A 190 14.48 19.61 -12.81
CA ASP A 190 15.70 19.45 -13.58
C ASP A 190 15.47 19.55 -15.10
N ARG A 191 14.24 19.35 -15.55
CA ARG A 191 13.80 19.52 -16.95
C ARG A 191 13.23 20.91 -17.23
N GLY A 192 13.38 21.86 -16.30
CA GLY A 192 13.00 23.27 -16.46
C GLY A 192 11.53 23.57 -16.22
N LEU A 193 10.79 22.68 -15.57
CA LEU A 193 9.41 22.94 -15.16
C LEU A 193 9.38 23.58 -13.78
N GLU A 194 8.31 24.34 -13.50
CA GLU A 194 8.12 25.04 -12.23
C GLU A 194 7.78 24.09 -11.07
N ASP A 195 8.13 24.48 -9.83
CA ASP A 195 7.90 23.70 -8.59
C ASP A 195 6.43 23.30 -8.41
N TRP A 196 5.49 24.18 -8.79
CA TRP A 196 4.07 23.87 -8.68
C TRP A 196 3.65 22.68 -9.56
N THR A 197 4.35 22.45 -10.69
CA THR A 197 4.09 21.29 -11.56
C THR A 197 4.36 19.98 -10.83
N ALA A 198 5.41 19.92 -10.01
CA ALA A 198 5.72 18.77 -9.18
C ALA A 198 4.62 18.48 -8.15
N ALA A 199 4.17 19.51 -7.44
CA ALA A 199 3.08 19.39 -6.46
C ALA A 199 1.76 18.95 -7.13
N MET A 200 1.47 19.50 -8.32
CA MET A 200 0.30 19.16 -9.12
C MET A 200 0.31 17.70 -9.56
N ILE A 201 1.44 17.15 -10.02
CA ILE A 201 1.54 15.73 -10.38
C ILE A 201 1.17 14.85 -9.20
N LEU A 202 1.74 15.10 -8.01
CA LEU A 202 1.46 14.31 -6.81
C LEU A 202 0.00 14.41 -6.37
N SER A 203 -0.58 15.60 -6.46
CA SER A 203 -2.01 15.80 -6.15
C SER A 203 -2.93 15.06 -7.14
N LEU A 204 -2.62 15.12 -8.45
CA LEU A 204 -3.35 14.38 -9.47
C LEU A 204 -3.23 12.87 -9.28
N ILE A 205 -2.04 12.37 -8.89
CA ILE A 205 -1.87 10.97 -8.52
C ILE A 205 -2.85 10.58 -7.41
N GLY A 206 -2.93 11.37 -6.33
CA GLY A 206 -3.87 11.12 -5.24
C GLY A 206 -5.33 11.12 -5.69
N LEU A 207 -5.72 12.15 -6.45
CA LEU A 207 -7.09 12.29 -6.95
C LEU A 207 -7.51 11.15 -7.87
N PHE A 208 -6.73 10.86 -8.90
CA PHE A 208 -7.07 9.82 -9.88
C PHE A 208 -6.98 8.40 -9.28
N ASN A 209 -6.17 8.21 -8.23
CA ASN A 209 -6.10 6.93 -7.53
C ASN A 209 -7.42 6.57 -6.83
N ILE A 210 -8.23 7.55 -6.40
CA ILE A 210 -9.57 7.30 -5.86
C ILE A 210 -10.40 6.53 -6.89
N PHE A 211 -10.48 7.06 -8.11
CA PHE A 211 -11.26 6.43 -9.19
C PHE A 211 -10.65 5.09 -9.62
N GLY A 212 -9.34 5.04 -9.81
CA GLY A 212 -8.64 3.83 -10.24
C GLY A 212 -8.80 2.67 -9.26
N SER A 213 -8.69 2.91 -7.95
CA SER A 213 -8.85 1.87 -6.94
C SER A 213 -10.30 1.34 -6.86
N LEU A 214 -11.31 2.22 -6.95
CA LEU A 214 -12.72 1.83 -6.96
C LEU A 214 -13.07 1.02 -8.20
N ILE A 215 -12.62 1.47 -9.38
CA ILE A 215 -12.85 0.77 -10.64
C ILE A 215 -12.15 -0.59 -10.63
N SER A 216 -10.90 -0.67 -10.16
CA SER A 216 -10.19 -1.95 -10.00
C SER A 216 -10.93 -2.91 -9.06
N GLY A 217 -11.43 -2.40 -7.92
CA GLY A 217 -12.23 -3.17 -6.99
C GLY A 217 -13.50 -3.73 -7.62
N TYR A 218 -14.25 -2.90 -8.37
CA TYR A 218 -15.44 -3.32 -9.11
C TYR A 218 -15.11 -4.33 -10.21
N LEU A 219 -14.12 -4.05 -11.04
CA LEU A 219 -13.70 -4.98 -12.11
C LEU A 219 -13.24 -6.32 -11.56
N SER A 220 -12.62 -6.35 -10.37
CA SER A 220 -12.19 -7.57 -9.69
C SER A 220 -13.33 -8.52 -9.31
N THR A 221 -14.59 -8.08 -9.37
CA THR A 221 -15.77 -8.92 -9.21
C THR A 221 -16.27 -9.52 -10.53
N LYS A 222 -15.84 -8.98 -11.66
CA LYS A 222 -16.30 -9.35 -13.00
C LYS A 222 -15.22 -10.06 -13.82
N ILE A 223 -13.96 -9.68 -13.59
CA ILE A 223 -12.80 -10.15 -14.36
C ILE A 223 -11.79 -10.78 -13.39
N SER A 224 -11.00 -11.74 -13.89
CA SER A 224 -9.89 -12.34 -13.15
C SER A 224 -8.92 -11.25 -12.65
N LYS A 225 -8.63 -11.26 -11.36
CA LYS A 225 -7.79 -10.27 -10.70
C LYS A 225 -6.36 -10.25 -11.21
N LYS A 226 -5.83 -11.42 -11.62
CA LYS A 226 -4.50 -11.52 -12.25
C LYS A 226 -4.41 -10.76 -13.57
N ILE A 227 -5.48 -10.77 -14.37
CA ILE A 227 -5.54 -10.01 -15.62
C ILE A 227 -5.56 -8.51 -15.33
N ILE A 228 -6.35 -8.09 -14.33
CA ILE A 228 -6.38 -6.69 -13.89
C ILE A 228 -4.99 -6.23 -13.45
N LEU A 229 -4.30 -7.03 -12.63
CA LEU A 229 -2.93 -6.72 -12.20
C LEU A 229 -1.96 -6.63 -13.38
N SER A 230 -1.98 -7.62 -14.29
CA SER A 230 -1.14 -7.62 -15.47
C SER A 230 -1.34 -6.35 -16.32
N VAL A 231 -2.59 -6.00 -16.60
CA VAL A 231 -2.93 -4.79 -17.39
C VAL A 231 -2.47 -3.51 -16.67
N ILE A 232 -2.71 -3.39 -15.36
CA ILE A 232 -2.29 -2.22 -14.60
C ILE A 232 -0.76 -2.03 -14.69
N TYR A 233 0.02 -3.09 -14.50
CA TYR A 233 1.48 -2.98 -14.56
C TYR A 233 1.97 -2.63 -15.96
N LEU A 234 1.44 -3.24 -17.00
CA LEU A 234 1.80 -2.89 -18.39
C LEU A 234 1.45 -1.44 -18.73
N LEU A 235 0.26 -0.98 -18.33
CA LEU A 235 -0.15 0.41 -18.53
C LEU A 235 0.70 1.41 -17.73
N ARG A 236 1.21 1.04 -16.53
CA ARG A 236 2.19 1.87 -15.82
C ARG A 236 3.48 2.03 -16.63
N GLY A 237 3.97 0.94 -17.22
CA GLY A 237 5.13 1.01 -18.12
C GLY A 237 4.90 1.93 -19.29
N VAL A 238 3.74 1.86 -19.94
CA VAL A 238 3.35 2.77 -21.03
C VAL A 238 3.29 4.22 -20.52
N SER A 239 2.67 4.47 -19.36
CA SER A 239 2.58 5.83 -18.80
C SER A 239 3.96 6.41 -18.50
N ILE A 240 4.89 5.61 -17.96
CA ILE A 240 6.29 6.03 -17.71
C ILE A 240 6.98 6.28 -19.05
N CYS A 241 6.89 5.39 -20.04
CA CYS A 241 7.47 5.59 -21.38
C CYS A 241 7.01 6.92 -22.00
N LEU A 242 5.70 7.15 -22.02
CA LEU A 242 5.16 8.40 -22.56
C LEU A 242 5.70 9.63 -21.82
N PHE A 243 5.81 9.56 -20.50
CA PHE A 243 6.31 10.69 -19.70
C PHE A 243 7.77 11.03 -19.95
N ILE A 244 8.64 10.01 -20.05
CA ILE A 244 10.09 10.26 -20.20
C ILE A 244 10.52 10.58 -21.64
N PHE A 245 9.80 10.06 -22.64
CA PHE A 245 10.13 10.24 -24.06
C PHE A 245 9.40 11.41 -24.73
N THR A 246 8.38 11.99 -24.08
CA THR A 246 7.74 13.23 -24.59
C THR A 246 8.49 14.47 -24.11
N PRO A 247 8.47 15.57 -24.87
CA PRO A 247 9.03 16.85 -24.43
C PRO A 247 8.42 17.28 -23.07
N PRO A 248 9.24 17.75 -22.12
CA PRO A 248 8.76 18.20 -20.82
C PRO A 248 7.80 19.38 -21.00
N SER A 249 6.61 19.27 -20.44
CA SER A 249 5.60 20.33 -20.45
C SER A 249 4.62 20.11 -19.29
N THR A 250 3.92 21.17 -18.90
CA THR A 250 2.82 21.07 -17.92
C THR A 250 1.75 20.07 -18.37
N ILE A 251 1.44 20.03 -19.67
CA ILE A 251 0.44 19.11 -20.22
C ILE A 251 0.90 17.65 -20.10
N SER A 252 2.14 17.33 -20.50
CA SER A 252 2.68 15.96 -20.33
C SER A 252 2.71 15.54 -18.86
N SER A 253 2.99 16.46 -17.96
CA SER A 253 2.98 16.26 -16.50
C SER A 253 1.58 15.98 -15.96
N ILE A 254 0.57 16.72 -16.42
CA ILE A 254 -0.84 16.49 -16.06
C ILE A 254 -1.29 15.10 -16.54
N ILE A 255 -1.00 14.76 -17.80
CA ILE A 255 -1.36 13.45 -18.37
C ILE A 255 -0.69 12.31 -17.58
N PHE A 256 0.59 12.48 -17.24
CA PHE A 256 1.30 11.50 -16.41
C PHE A 256 0.68 11.38 -15.02
N GLY A 257 0.48 12.49 -14.31
CA GLY A 257 -0.11 12.50 -12.97
C GLY A 257 -1.49 11.84 -12.93
N ALA A 258 -2.33 12.11 -13.94
CA ALA A 258 -3.66 11.52 -14.06
C ALA A 258 -3.61 10.02 -14.41
N SER A 259 -2.87 9.64 -15.47
CA SER A 259 -2.79 8.26 -15.95
C SER A 259 -2.09 7.34 -14.94
N PHE A 260 -0.93 7.74 -14.44
CA PHE A 260 -0.20 6.98 -13.44
C PHE A 260 -0.94 6.94 -12.11
N GLY A 261 -1.60 8.05 -11.72
CA GLY A 261 -2.45 8.14 -10.55
C GLY A 261 -3.63 7.17 -10.60
N PHE A 262 -4.32 7.07 -11.73
CA PHE A 262 -5.40 6.08 -11.92
C PHE A 262 -4.90 4.65 -11.71
N LEU A 263 -3.66 4.36 -12.03
CA LEU A 263 -3.03 3.05 -11.87
C LEU A 263 -2.31 2.87 -10.51
N TRP A 264 -2.17 3.93 -9.70
CA TRP A 264 -1.27 4.03 -8.54
C TRP A 264 -1.43 2.89 -7.53
N LEU A 265 -2.51 2.86 -6.76
CA LEU A 265 -2.82 1.78 -5.81
C LEU A 265 -3.97 0.88 -6.29
N SER A 266 -4.33 0.97 -7.58
CA SER A 266 -5.37 0.12 -8.18
C SER A 266 -5.02 -1.37 -8.13
N THR A 267 -3.75 -1.72 -7.92
CA THR A 267 -3.29 -3.09 -7.69
C THR A 267 -3.68 -3.64 -6.32
N VAL A 268 -3.89 -2.76 -5.32
CA VAL A 268 -4.09 -3.16 -3.91
C VAL A 268 -5.36 -3.98 -3.69
N PRO A 269 -6.56 -3.56 -4.18
CA PRO A 269 -7.78 -4.35 -4.01
C PRO A 269 -7.70 -5.72 -4.70
N ALA A 270 -7.15 -5.78 -5.91
CA ALA A 270 -6.99 -7.02 -6.64
C ALA A 270 -6.01 -7.97 -5.94
N THR A 271 -4.86 -7.47 -5.47
CA THR A 271 -3.85 -8.26 -4.75
C THR A 271 -4.40 -8.83 -3.44
N SER A 272 -5.01 -7.99 -2.59
CA SER A 272 -5.62 -8.43 -1.33
C SER A 272 -6.79 -9.39 -1.59
N GLY A 273 -7.55 -9.15 -2.66
CA GLY A 273 -8.63 -10.02 -3.12
C GLY A 273 -8.15 -11.40 -3.56
N ILE A 274 -6.98 -11.53 -4.21
CA ILE A 274 -6.37 -12.83 -4.57
C ILE A 274 -5.98 -13.58 -3.29
N VAL A 275 -5.30 -12.93 -2.34
CA VAL A 275 -4.92 -13.56 -1.07
C VAL A 275 -6.15 -14.06 -0.31
N ALA A 276 -7.18 -13.22 -0.19
CA ALA A 276 -8.42 -13.59 0.49
C ALA A 276 -9.18 -14.73 -0.23
N HIS A 277 -9.12 -14.78 -1.56
CA HIS A 277 -9.77 -15.83 -2.35
C HIS A 277 -9.05 -17.18 -2.25
N ILE A 278 -7.72 -17.18 -2.32
CA ILE A 278 -6.91 -18.40 -2.30
C ILE A 278 -6.87 -19.01 -0.89
N PHE A 279 -6.63 -18.20 0.15
CA PHE A 279 -6.33 -18.65 1.51
C PHE A 279 -7.47 -18.43 2.53
N GLY A 280 -8.53 -17.75 2.14
CA GLY A 280 -9.58 -17.32 3.06
C GLY A 280 -9.17 -16.12 3.90
N THR A 281 -10.05 -15.71 4.82
CA THR A 281 -9.87 -14.49 5.62
C THR A 281 -9.28 -14.71 7.00
N LYS A 282 -9.15 -15.96 7.46
CA LYS A 282 -8.68 -16.30 8.80
C LYS A 282 -7.31 -15.70 9.13
N PHE A 283 -6.35 -15.83 8.21
CA PHE A 283 -4.99 -15.30 8.34
C PHE A 283 -4.68 -14.19 7.31
N LEU A 284 -5.70 -13.43 6.90
CA LEU A 284 -5.57 -12.43 5.86
C LEU A 284 -4.60 -11.30 6.27
N GLY A 285 -4.63 -10.88 7.53
CA GLY A 285 -3.73 -9.86 8.05
C GLY A 285 -2.26 -10.28 7.95
N LEU A 286 -1.95 -11.51 8.36
CA LEU A 286 -0.60 -12.07 8.27
C LEU A 286 -0.15 -12.24 6.82
N LEU A 287 -0.95 -12.92 6.00
CA LEU A 287 -0.56 -13.28 4.63
C LEU A 287 -0.48 -12.06 3.71
N TYR A 288 -1.46 -11.15 3.80
CA TYR A 288 -1.39 -9.91 3.02
C TYR A 288 -0.31 -8.97 3.57
N GLY A 289 -0.06 -8.98 4.88
CA GLY A 289 1.07 -8.26 5.50
C GLY A 289 2.43 -8.68 4.92
N LEU A 290 2.64 -9.96 4.61
CA LEU A 290 3.86 -10.44 3.95
C LEU A 290 3.96 -10.04 2.47
N VAL A 291 2.84 -10.06 1.75
CA VAL A 291 2.78 -9.49 0.40
C VAL A 291 3.15 -8.01 0.44
N PHE A 292 2.65 -7.29 1.44
CA PHE A 292 2.96 -5.87 1.64
C PHE A 292 4.40 -5.63 2.11
N LEU A 293 5.02 -6.55 2.84
CA LEU A 293 6.46 -6.50 3.14
C LEU A 293 7.29 -6.47 1.85
N SER A 294 6.95 -7.31 0.88
CA SER A 294 7.63 -7.30 -0.43
C SER A 294 7.47 -5.95 -1.15
N HIS A 295 6.26 -5.35 -1.09
CA HIS A 295 6.02 -4.00 -1.59
C HIS A 295 6.95 -2.98 -0.91
N GLN A 296 7.12 -3.04 0.41
CA GLN A 296 7.98 -2.11 1.14
C GLN A 296 9.47 -2.31 0.87
N ILE A 297 9.90 -3.54 0.59
CA ILE A 297 11.25 -3.81 0.08
C ILE A 297 11.42 -3.18 -1.30
N GLY A 298 10.45 -3.34 -2.20
CA GLY A 298 10.42 -2.64 -3.49
C GLY A 298 10.46 -1.12 -3.35
N SER A 299 9.70 -0.58 -2.41
CA SER A 299 9.69 0.86 -2.07
C SER A 299 11.06 1.36 -1.63
N PHE A 300 11.77 0.60 -0.81
CA PHE A 300 13.14 0.93 -0.41
C PHE A 300 14.05 1.02 -1.64
N PHE A 301 14.01 0.01 -2.52
CA PHE A 301 14.84 0.02 -3.72
C PHE A 301 14.44 1.12 -4.71
N GLY A 302 13.16 1.46 -4.83
CA GLY A 302 12.68 2.55 -5.69
C GLY A 302 13.25 3.91 -5.27
N ALA A 303 13.23 4.22 -3.97
CA ALA A 303 13.84 5.44 -3.44
C ALA A 303 15.37 5.40 -3.56
N TYR A 304 16.00 4.30 -3.12
CA TYR A 304 17.45 4.19 -3.05
C TYR A 304 18.11 4.21 -4.42
N LEU A 305 17.64 3.38 -5.36
CA LEU A 305 18.23 3.30 -6.69
C LEU A 305 17.99 4.57 -7.51
N GLY A 306 16.82 5.23 -7.32
CA GLY A 306 16.59 6.52 -7.96
C GLY A 306 17.63 7.56 -7.56
N GLY A 307 17.93 7.68 -6.25
CA GLY A 307 19.00 8.57 -5.76
C GLY A 307 20.38 8.14 -6.21
N LEU A 308 20.70 6.84 -6.08
CA LEU A 308 22.00 6.29 -6.46
C LEU A 308 22.33 6.54 -7.95
N PHE A 309 21.39 6.31 -8.85
CA PHE A 309 21.61 6.57 -10.28
C PHE A 309 21.76 8.06 -10.56
N TYR A 310 21.02 8.90 -9.86
CA TYR A 310 21.21 10.34 -9.99
C TYR A 310 22.59 10.79 -9.51
N ASP A 311 23.06 10.29 -8.38
CA ASP A 311 24.38 10.62 -7.83
C ASP A 311 25.52 10.14 -8.73
N LEU A 312 25.37 8.96 -9.37
CA LEU A 312 26.40 8.39 -10.24
C LEU A 312 26.42 8.97 -11.66
N TYR A 313 25.25 9.29 -12.21
CA TYR A 313 25.13 9.62 -13.64
C TYR A 313 24.56 11.03 -13.90
N GLY A 314 24.15 11.76 -12.86
CA GLY A 314 23.50 13.07 -13.00
C GLY A 314 22.11 13.02 -13.66
N SER A 315 21.52 11.83 -13.79
CA SER A 315 20.25 11.61 -14.48
C SER A 315 19.45 10.49 -13.82
N TYR A 316 18.11 10.57 -13.93
CA TYR A 316 17.18 9.52 -13.52
C TYR A 316 16.90 8.48 -14.62
N ASP A 317 17.49 8.56 -15.79
CA ASP A 317 17.17 7.75 -16.96
C ASP A 317 17.25 6.23 -16.66
N TYR A 318 18.33 5.78 -16.00
CA TYR A 318 18.49 4.38 -15.62
C TYR A 318 17.41 3.91 -14.64
N ALA A 319 16.96 4.78 -13.73
CA ALA A 319 15.85 4.46 -12.82
C ALA A 319 14.53 4.28 -13.59
N TRP A 320 14.27 5.15 -14.57
CA TRP A 320 13.09 5.04 -15.41
C TRP A 320 13.12 3.80 -16.31
N TYR A 321 14.26 3.49 -16.94
CA TYR A 321 14.40 2.27 -17.76
C TYR A 321 14.20 1.01 -16.91
N LEU A 322 14.74 0.97 -15.71
CA LEU A 322 14.51 -0.12 -14.77
C LEU A 322 13.02 -0.23 -14.39
N ALA A 323 12.34 0.91 -14.15
CA ALA A 323 10.92 0.91 -13.85
C ALA A 323 10.09 0.34 -15.00
N ILE A 324 10.42 0.68 -16.25
CA ILE A 324 9.76 0.12 -17.46
C ILE A 324 9.99 -1.38 -17.54
N ALA A 325 11.23 -1.85 -17.36
CA ALA A 325 11.55 -3.28 -17.39
C ALA A 325 10.80 -4.05 -16.29
N LEU A 326 10.74 -3.49 -15.08
CA LEU A 326 9.97 -4.05 -13.97
C LEU A 326 8.45 -4.05 -14.24
N SER A 327 7.92 -3.05 -14.97
CA SER A 327 6.52 -3.04 -15.40
C SER A 327 6.18 -4.24 -16.27
N ILE A 328 7.04 -4.53 -17.25
CA ILE A 328 6.88 -5.69 -18.15
C ILE A 328 6.99 -6.99 -17.34
N PHE A 329 8.01 -7.10 -16.50
CA PHE A 329 8.19 -8.24 -15.60
C PHE A 329 6.94 -8.49 -14.75
N ALA A 330 6.43 -7.45 -14.07
CA ALA A 330 5.24 -7.57 -13.23
C ALA A 330 3.99 -7.92 -14.05
N GLY A 331 3.81 -7.31 -15.20
CA GLY A 331 2.71 -7.67 -16.10
C GLY A 331 2.70 -9.15 -16.47
N LEU A 332 3.87 -9.69 -16.81
CA LEU A 332 4.00 -11.09 -17.24
C LEU A 332 3.91 -12.07 -16.07
N ILE A 333 4.52 -11.76 -14.90
CA ILE A 333 4.58 -12.70 -13.76
C ILE A 333 3.21 -12.92 -13.11
N HIS A 334 2.24 -12.03 -13.29
CA HIS A 334 0.88 -12.20 -12.80
C HIS A 334 0.06 -13.19 -13.65
N LEU A 335 0.35 -13.38 -14.94
CA LEU A 335 -0.45 -14.21 -15.84
C LEU A 335 -0.56 -15.69 -15.40
N PRO A 336 0.51 -16.35 -14.92
CA PRO A 336 0.44 -17.74 -14.49
C PRO A 336 -0.22 -17.96 -13.11
N ILE A 337 -0.66 -16.90 -12.42
CA ILE A 337 -1.37 -17.01 -11.13
C ILE A 337 -2.67 -17.79 -11.32
N ILE A 338 -2.91 -18.77 -10.47
CA ILE A 338 -4.14 -19.57 -10.41
C ILE A 338 -4.99 -19.07 -9.24
N GLU A 339 -6.12 -18.45 -9.56
CA GLU A 339 -7.08 -17.93 -8.59
C GLU A 339 -8.06 -19.03 -8.14
N LYS A 340 -7.55 -20.08 -7.50
CA LYS A 340 -8.38 -21.16 -6.93
C LYS A 340 -8.12 -21.29 -5.44
N PRO A 341 -9.18 -21.49 -4.62
CA PRO A 341 -9.00 -21.77 -3.19
C PRO A 341 -8.12 -22.99 -2.96
N VAL A 342 -7.31 -22.97 -1.89
CA VAL A 342 -6.54 -24.13 -1.44
C VAL A 342 -7.46 -25.29 -1.04
N LEU A 343 -6.96 -26.54 -1.12
CA LEU A 343 -7.76 -27.76 -0.95
C LEU A 343 -8.59 -27.75 0.35
N ARG A 344 -8.02 -27.31 1.47
CA ARG A 344 -8.72 -27.26 2.75
C ARG A 344 -10.01 -26.41 2.75
N LEU A 345 -10.07 -25.35 1.91
CA LEU A 345 -11.25 -24.50 1.79
C LEU A 345 -12.33 -25.09 0.88
N LYS A 346 -11.96 -26.10 0.07
CA LYS A 346 -12.93 -26.83 -0.75
C LYS A 346 -13.66 -27.91 0.05
N GLU A 347 -13.03 -28.40 1.12
CA GLU A 347 -13.55 -29.47 1.98
C GLU A 347 -14.45 -28.89 3.09
N GLU A 348 -14.40 -27.58 3.38
CA GLU A 348 -15.33 -26.93 4.30
C GLU A 348 -16.74 -26.88 3.65
N PRO A 349 -17.78 -27.48 4.25
CA PRO A 349 -19.13 -27.36 3.74
C PRO A 349 -19.50 -25.88 3.70
N VAL A 350 -19.98 -25.43 2.55
CA VAL A 350 -20.56 -24.10 2.39
C VAL A 350 -21.73 -24.02 3.37
N LEU A 351 -21.53 -23.42 4.52
CA LEU A 351 -22.63 -23.04 5.40
C LEU A 351 -23.53 -22.12 4.60
N ARG A 352 -24.58 -22.69 4.02
CA ARG A 352 -25.72 -21.96 3.47
C ARG A 352 -26.22 -21.11 4.63
N LEU A 353 -25.93 -19.82 4.60
CA LEU A 353 -26.67 -18.84 5.37
C LEU A 353 -28.12 -19.03 4.98
N LYS A 354 -28.89 -19.67 5.85
CA LYS A 354 -30.34 -19.66 5.78
C LYS A 354 -30.73 -18.21 5.85
N THR A 355 -31.25 -17.71 4.76
CA THR A 355 -32.09 -16.52 4.72
C THR A 355 -33.34 -16.87 5.53
N GLU A 356 -33.47 -16.32 6.69
CA GLU A 356 -34.71 -16.02 7.39
C GLU A 356 -34.78 -14.51 7.60
#